data_43c9da6122d6478faef8c2d590758a65
#
_entry.id   43c9da6122d6478faef8c2d590758a65
#
_cell.length_a   1.000
_cell.length_b   1.000
_cell.length_c   1.000
_cell.angle_alpha   90.00
_cell.angle_beta   90.00
_cell.angle_gamma   90.00
#
_symmetry.space_group_name_H-M   'P 1'
#
loop_
_entity.id
_entity.type
_entity.pdbx_description
1 polymer ?
#
loop_
_entity_poly.entity_id
_entity_poly.type
_entity_poly.pdbx_seq_one_letter_code
_entity_poly.pdbx_strand_id
1 'polypeptide(L)'
;NNYDSWRHNPASLPVFRDYIDNNFGTTNSVTWSHVFDNRDNIYDPMHGKRLSFTGTWAGHGLGGDFDYYKFIIENRLYYKVGVKHVIAVRLMGGIATGDMPYNDLFTLGGADTLRGYEDDEFRGNKMYAATVEYRFPIAKKVQGVLFTDMGAAWGGTGKIPWYQESRGLHYSVGAGLRVTTPIGPIRLDYGVGKDGGKFHFSFGGKF
;
A
#
# COMPACT_ATOMS: atom_id res chain seq x y z
N ASN A 1 -26.00 -2.26 -4.35
CA ASN A 1 -25.91 -2.77 -2.99
C ASN A 1 -26.89 -1.99 -2.14
N ASN A 2 -27.85 -2.69 -1.57
CA ASN A 2 -28.99 -2.06 -0.88
C ASN A 2 -28.65 -1.86 0.60
N TYR A 3 -27.67 -0.98 0.92
CA TYR A 3 -27.30 -0.65 2.30
C TYR A 3 -28.45 -0.01 3.08
N ASP A 4 -29.35 0.72 2.40
CA ASP A 4 -30.51 1.32 3.02
C ASP A 4 -31.48 0.28 3.61
N SER A 5 -31.62 -0.88 2.99
CA SER A 5 -32.46 -1.97 3.51
C SER A 5 -31.92 -2.54 4.82
N TRP A 6 -30.59 -2.60 4.99
CA TRP A 6 -29.94 -3.04 6.22
C TRP A 6 -30.04 -1.99 7.33
N ARG A 7 -29.88 -0.71 6.97
CA ARG A 7 -29.98 0.42 7.89
C ARG A 7 -31.35 0.51 8.55
N HIS A 8 -32.40 0.24 7.79
CA HIS A 8 -33.78 0.34 8.26
C HIS A 8 -34.36 -1.01 8.77
N ASN A 9 -33.59 -2.11 8.73
CA ASN A 9 -34.03 -3.40 9.26
C ASN A 9 -33.99 -3.38 10.79
N PRO A 10 -35.14 -3.55 11.50
CA PRO A 10 -35.18 -3.58 12.97
C PRO A 10 -34.35 -4.71 13.59
N ALA A 11 -34.11 -5.79 12.85
CA ALA A 11 -33.30 -6.92 13.29
C ALA A 11 -31.78 -6.67 13.19
N SER A 12 -31.33 -5.57 12.58
CA SER A 12 -29.90 -5.24 12.49
C SER A 12 -29.38 -4.85 13.87
N LEU A 13 -28.26 -5.46 14.26
CA LEU A 13 -27.58 -5.10 15.51
C LEU A 13 -27.11 -3.63 15.46
N PRO A 14 -27.19 -2.86 16.56
CA PRO A 14 -26.76 -1.47 16.62
C PRO A 14 -25.32 -1.27 16.07
N VAL A 15 -24.41 -2.18 16.38
CA VAL A 15 -23.02 -2.19 15.89
C VAL A 15 -22.94 -2.19 14.36
N PHE A 16 -23.82 -2.92 13.67
CA PHE A 16 -23.84 -2.92 12.20
C PHE A 16 -24.39 -1.62 11.61
N ARG A 17 -25.36 -0.99 12.30
CA ARG A 17 -25.89 0.30 11.88
C ARG A 17 -24.82 1.38 11.99
N ASP A 18 -24.15 1.45 13.13
CA ASP A 18 -23.04 2.38 13.36
C ASP A 18 -21.92 2.19 12.32
N TYR A 19 -21.62 0.92 11.99
CA TYR A 19 -20.65 0.62 10.94
C TYR A 19 -21.09 1.14 9.57
N ILE A 20 -22.35 0.91 9.19
CA ILE A 20 -22.89 1.37 7.91
C ILE A 20 -22.90 2.91 7.88
N ASP A 21 -23.43 3.55 8.91
CA ASP A 21 -23.54 5.02 8.98
C ASP A 21 -22.18 5.73 8.93
N ASN A 22 -21.14 5.11 9.49
CA ASN A 22 -19.80 5.66 9.54
C ASN A 22 -18.88 5.30 8.35
N ASN A 23 -19.30 4.38 7.48
CA ASN A 23 -18.40 3.88 6.43
C ASN A 23 -19.01 3.81 5.03
N PHE A 24 -20.31 3.97 4.88
CA PHE A 24 -20.99 3.94 3.59
C PHE A 24 -21.68 5.26 3.31
N GLY A 25 -21.41 5.79 2.14
CA GLY A 25 -21.92 7.07 1.70
C GLY A 25 -21.25 7.51 0.41
N THR A 26 -21.50 8.75 0.02
CA THR A 26 -20.89 9.38 -1.14
C THR A 26 -19.64 10.14 -0.72
N THR A 27 -18.52 9.89 -1.40
CA THR A 27 -17.31 10.69 -1.26
C THR A 27 -17.06 11.47 -2.52
N ASN A 28 -17.13 12.80 -2.45
CA ASN A 28 -16.71 13.69 -3.50
C ASN A 28 -15.32 14.21 -3.18
N SER A 29 -14.35 13.99 -4.06
CA SER A 29 -12.97 14.35 -3.78
C SER A 29 -12.24 14.90 -5.00
N VAL A 30 -11.23 15.71 -4.74
CA VAL A 30 -10.22 16.15 -5.71
C VAL A 30 -8.88 15.61 -5.25
N THR A 31 -8.22 14.90 -6.16
CA THR A 31 -6.87 14.38 -5.93
C THR A 31 -5.90 15.01 -6.92
N TRP A 32 -4.75 15.44 -6.41
CA TRP A 32 -3.65 15.96 -7.20
C TRP A 32 -2.36 15.22 -6.87
N SER A 33 -1.46 15.15 -7.84
CA SER A 33 -0.19 14.45 -7.68
C SER A 33 0.93 15.19 -8.39
N HIS A 34 2.08 15.31 -7.73
CA HIS A 34 3.33 15.74 -8.29
C HIS A 34 4.30 14.58 -8.35
N VAL A 35 4.89 14.36 -9.52
CA VAL A 35 5.85 13.26 -9.72
C VAL A 35 7.12 13.83 -10.36
N PHE A 36 8.25 13.57 -9.72
CA PHE A 36 9.58 13.73 -10.30
C PHE A 36 10.15 12.34 -10.57
N ASP A 37 10.51 12.07 -11.82
CA ASP A 37 11.01 10.77 -12.25
C ASP A 37 12.21 10.96 -13.21
N ASN A 38 13.40 10.51 -12.79
CA ASN A 38 14.62 10.53 -13.59
C ASN A 38 15.26 9.13 -13.69
N ARG A 39 14.44 8.08 -13.53
CA ARG A 39 14.91 6.72 -13.71
C ARG A 39 15.36 6.48 -15.16
N ASP A 40 16.40 5.68 -15.33
CA ASP A 40 16.92 5.25 -16.64
C ASP A 40 15.96 4.36 -17.42
N ASN A 41 15.12 3.59 -16.70
CA ASN A 41 14.07 2.75 -17.26
C ASN A 41 12.87 2.70 -16.31
N ILE A 42 11.65 2.80 -16.86
CA ILE A 42 10.42 2.80 -16.07
C ILE A 42 10.09 1.40 -15.55
N TYR A 43 10.40 0.34 -16.32
CA TYR A 43 10.00 -1.04 -16.01
C TYR A 43 11.07 -1.82 -15.23
N ASP A 44 12.35 -1.55 -15.51
CA ASP A 44 13.49 -2.22 -14.87
C ASP A 44 14.60 -1.20 -14.59
N PRO A 45 14.38 -0.29 -13.64
CA PRO A 45 15.32 0.78 -13.36
C PRO A 45 16.56 0.22 -12.66
N MET A 46 17.70 0.64 -13.15
CA MET A 46 19.01 0.37 -12.57
C MET A 46 19.59 1.58 -11.84
N HIS A 47 19.16 2.78 -12.22
CA HIS A 47 19.68 4.03 -11.71
C HIS A 47 18.59 5.11 -11.71
N GLY A 48 18.74 6.09 -10.80
CA GLY A 48 17.86 7.24 -10.72
C GLY A 48 16.89 7.17 -9.54
N LYS A 49 15.90 8.04 -9.55
CA LYS A 49 14.88 8.12 -8.49
C LYS A 49 13.52 8.51 -9.04
N ARG A 50 12.49 8.13 -8.31
CA ARG A 50 11.13 8.62 -8.49
C ARG A 50 10.61 9.12 -7.15
N LEU A 51 10.24 10.39 -7.09
CA LEU A 51 9.59 11.01 -5.95
C LEU A 51 8.17 11.39 -6.34
N SER A 52 7.19 10.97 -5.57
CA SER A 52 5.81 11.38 -5.77
C SER A 52 5.21 11.93 -4.48
N PHE A 53 4.39 12.94 -4.64
CA PHE A 53 3.56 13.52 -3.60
C PHE A 53 2.12 13.56 -4.09
N THR A 54 1.19 12.99 -3.32
CA THR A 54 -0.24 12.94 -3.65
C THR A 54 -1.04 13.52 -2.51
N GLY A 55 -1.95 14.44 -2.82
CA GLY A 55 -2.89 15.02 -1.88
C GLY A 55 -4.32 14.79 -2.36
N THR A 56 -5.20 14.41 -1.44
CA THR A 56 -6.63 14.27 -1.66
C THR A 56 -7.38 15.18 -0.70
N TRP A 57 -8.32 15.92 -1.24
CA TRP A 57 -9.30 16.74 -0.52
C TRP A 57 -10.67 16.16 -0.79
N ALA A 58 -11.34 15.65 0.24
CA ALA A 58 -12.67 15.08 0.16
C ALA A 58 -13.66 15.87 1.02
N GLY A 59 -14.87 16.07 0.51
CA GLY A 59 -15.91 16.84 1.19
C GLY A 59 -15.60 18.33 1.29
N HIS A 60 -15.78 18.95 2.47
CA HIS A 60 -15.44 20.35 2.76
C HIS A 60 -15.88 21.36 1.69
N GLY A 61 -17.14 21.29 1.28
CA GLY A 61 -17.69 22.17 0.22
C GLY A 61 -17.81 21.51 -1.16
N LEU A 62 -17.19 20.35 -1.37
CA LEU A 62 -17.43 19.52 -2.56
C LEU A 62 -18.71 18.67 -2.43
N GLY A 63 -19.31 18.64 -1.23
CA GLY A 63 -20.43 17.76 -0.89
C GLY A 63 -20.00 16.33 -0.61
N GLY A 64 -20.99 15.46 -0.35
CA GLY A 64 -20.76 14.09 0.07
C GLY A 64 -20.94 13.92 1.58
N ASP A 65 -20.73 12.69 2.07
CA ASP A 65 -20.98 12.31 3.46
C ASP A 65 -19.71 12.28 4.30
N PHE A 66 -18.52 12.42 3.67
CA PHE A 66 -17.21 12.32 4.32
C PHE A 66 -16.36 13.56 4.04
N ASP A 67 -15.70 14.03 5.11
CA ASP A 67 -14.86 15.23 5.09
C ASP A 67 -13.44 14.88 5.57
N TYR A 68 -12.47 14.75 4.66
CA TYR A 68 -11.09 14.43 5.05
C TYR A 68 -10.04 14.99 4.09
N TYR A 69 -8.82 15.05 4.59
CA TYR A 69 -7.59 15.27 3.82
C TYR A 69 -6.69 14.06 3.92
N LYS A 70 -6.09 13.64 2.80
CA LYS A 70 -5.17 12.51 2.74
C LYS A 70 -3.92 12.90 1.96
N PHE A 71 -2.75 12.66 2.53
CA PHE A 71 -1.46 12.98 1.91
C PHE A 71 -0.58 11.74 1.90
N ILE A 72 0.10 11.52 0.77
CA ILE A 72 1.04 10.42 0.56
C ILE A 72 2.31 10.99 -0.04
N ILE A 73 3.46 10.61 0.51
CA ILE A 73 4.77 10.80 -0.08
C ILE A 73 5.41 9.44 -0.34
N GLU A 74 5.99 9.27 -1.51
CA GLU A 74 6.72 8.06 -1.86
C GLU A 74 8.02 8.42 -2.57
N ASN A 75 9.13 7.83 -2.13
CA ASN A 75 10.44 7.97 -2.74
C ASN A 75 10.98 6.58 -3.12
N ARG A 76 11.38 6.41 -4.37
CA ARG A 76 12.00 5.21 -4.93
C ARG A 76 13.38 5.57 -5.44
N LEU A 77 14.40 4.86 -4.97
CA LEU A 77 15.79 5.10 -5.27
C LEU A 77 16.42 3.84 -5.86
N TYR A 78 17.26 4.01 -6.88
CA TYR A 78 17.91 2.89 -7.55
C TYR A 78 19.39 3.16 -7.66
N TYR A 79 20.18 2.22 -7.17
CA TYR A 79 21.63 2.30 -7.14
C TYR A 79 22.22 1.08 -7.85
N LYS A 80 22.84 1.31 -8.98
CA LYS A 80 23.60 0.29 -9.69
C LYS A 80 24.89 -0.01 -8.92
N VAL A 81 25.05 -1.25 -8.47
CA VAL A 81 26.20 -1.70 -7.67
C VAL A 81 27.08 -2.71 -8.40
N GLY A 82 26.74 -3.05 -9.65
CA GLY A 82 27.49 -3.98 -10.50
C GLY A 82 26.86 -4.11 -11.88
N VAL A 83 27.37 -5.06 -12.66
CA VAL A 83 26.78 -5.39 -13.97
C VAL A 83 25.43 -6.05 -13.75
N LYS A 84 24.34 -5.31 -13.98
CA LYS A 84 22.94 -5.74 -13.72
C LYS A 84 22.62 -6.06 -12.25
N HIS A 85 23.42 -5.57 -11.30
CA HIS A 85 23.13 -5.62 -9.88
C HIS A 85 22.61 -4.26 -9.42
N VAL A 86 21.51 -4.25 -8.70
CA VAL A 86 20.82 -3.03 -8.27
C VAL A 86 20.40 -3.15 -6.81
N ILE A 87 20.64 -2.10 -6.04
CA ILE A 87 19.96 -1.88 -4.76
C ILE A 87 18.81 -0.91 -5.02
N ALA A 88 17.59 -1.35 -4.78
CA ALA A 88 16.40 -0.52 -4.87
C ALA A 88 15.84 -0.27 -3.47
N VAL A 89 15.54 1.00 -3.18
CA VAL A 89 14.97 1.44 -1.90
C VAL A 89 13.66 2.16 -2.17
N ARG A 90 12.62 1.81 -1.43
CA ARG A 90 11.33 2.49 -1.44
C ARG A 90 11.01 2.96 -0.04
N LEU A 91 10.64 4.21 0.09
CA LEU A 91 10.16 4.82 1.32
C LEU A 91 8.79 5.42 1.04
N MET A 92 7.82 5.12 1.86
CA MET A 92 6.47 5.66 1.74
C MET A 92 5.97 6.12 3.10
N GLY A 93 5.30 7.26 3.13
CA GLY A 93 4.61 7.78 4.30
C GLY A 93 3.26 8.35 3.93
N GLY A 94 2.28 8.21 4.80
CA GLY A 94 0.95 8.73 4.60
C GLY A 94 0.32 9.21 5.90
N ILE A 95 -0.46 10.28 5.78
CA ILE A 95 -1.28 10.81 6.87
C ILE A 95 -2.63 11.26 6.30
N ALA A 96 -3.69 10.93 7.03
CA ALA A 96 -5.02 11.45 6.75
C ALA A 96 -5.66 12.00 8.03
N THR A 97 -6.48 13.04 7.88
CA THR A 97 -7.20 13.71 8.97
C THR A 97 -8.63 13.97 8.54
N GLY A 98 -9.55 13.97 9.48
CA GLY A 98 -10.97 14.21 9.23
C GLY A 98 -11.80 12.94 9.31
N ASP A 99 -13.04 13.02 8.85
CA ASP A 99 -13.99 11.92 8.84
C ASP A 99 -13.86 11.11 7.57
N MET A 100 -13.13 10.02 7.64
CA MET A 100 -12.78 9.16 6.51
C MET A 100 -13.43 7.79 6.65
N PRO A 101 -14.05 7.24 5.58
CA PRO A 101 -14.58 5.89 5.64
C PRO A 101 -13.45 4.85 5.76
N TYR A 102 -13.77 3.70 6.34
CA TYR A 102 -12.80 2.62 6.57
C TYR A 102 -12.07 2.16 5.31
N ASN A 103 -12.76 2.13 4.18
CA ASN A 103 -12.18 1.68 2.92
C ASN A 103 -11.13 2.64 2.34
N ASP A 104 -11.12 3.89 2.78
CA ASP A 104 -10.15 4.89 2.35
C ASP A 104 -8.94 5.00 3.28
N LEU A 105 -8.93 4.27 4.41
CA LEU A 105 -7.76 4.16 5.27
C LEU A 105 -6.55 3.62 4.49
N PHE A 106 -5.36 4.01 4.91
CA PHE A 106 -4.15 3.38 4.41
C PHE A 106 -4.13 1.91 4.77
N THR A 107 -3.62 1.09 3.87
CA THR A 107 -3.46 -0.33 4.05
C THR A 107 -2.00 -0.74 3.94
N LEU A 108 -1.61 -1.73 4.73
CA LEU A 108 -0.28 -2.32 4.74
C LEU A 108 -0.41 -3.84 4.85
N GLY A 109 0.37 -4.54 4.06
CA GLY A 109 0.32 -6.00 3.87
C GLY A 109 0.25 -6.35 2.39
N GLY A 110 0.69 -7.56 2.04
CA GLY A 110 0.65 -8.05 0.67
C GLY A 110 1.81 -7.66 -0.23
N ALA A 111 1.69 -8.02 -1.50
CA ALA A 111 2.75 -7.94 -2.51
C ALA A 111 3.36 -6.55 -2.69
N ASP A 112 2.58 -5.49 -2.50
CA ASP A 112 2.99 -4.12 -2.84
C ASP A 112 3.47 -3.28 -1.66
N THR A 113 3.27 -3.74 -0.43
CA THR A 113 3.70 -3.00 0.76
C THR A 113 4.58 -3.83 1.68
N LEU A 114 4.02 -4.85 2.33
CA LEU A 114 4.70 -5.66 3.34
C LEU A 114 4.50 -7.15 3.00
N ARG A 115 5.43 -7.73 2.25
CA ARG A 115 5.39 -9.14 1.85
C ARG A 115 5.57 -10.05 3.07
N GLY A 116 4.93 -11.22 3.07
CA GLY A 116 4.92 -12.14 4.22
C GLY A 116 3.74 -11.93 5.16
N TYR A 117 2.88 -10.97 4.85
CA TYR A 117 1.60 -10.68 5.54
C TYR A 117 0.44 -10.78 4.55
N GLU A 118 -0.81 -10.89 5.05
CA GLU A 118 -2.00 -10.88 4.22
C GLU A 118 -2.17 -9.52 3.52
N ASP A 119 -2.89 -9.51 2.40
CA ASP A 119 -3.23 -8.26 1.73
C ASP A 119 -4.09 -7.40 2.66
N ASP A 120 -3.70 -6.12 2.79
CA ASP A 120 -4.41 -5.13 3.61
C ASP A 120 -4.59 -5.52 5.09
N GLU A 121 -3.70 -6.32 5.64
CA GLU A 121 -3.77 -6.84 7.01
C GLU A 121 -3.80 -5.72 8.06
N PHE A 122 -3.01 -4.67 7.85
CA PHE A 122 -2.94 -3.53 8.75
C PHE A 122 -3.57 -2.30 8.11
N ARG A 123 -4.35 -1.55 8.89
CA ARG A 123 -5.02 -0.34 8.43
C ARG A 123 -4.86 0.82 9.39
N GLY A 124 -4.90 2.05 8.85
CA GLY A 124 -4.84 3.25 9.66
C GLY A 124 -5.00 4.53 8.86
N ASN A 125 -5.23 5.64 9.57
CA ASN A 125 -5.18 6.97 8.98
C ASN A 125 -3.76 7.55 8.92
N LYS A 126 -2.78 6.81 9.44
CA LYS A 126 -1.35 7.09 9.33
C LYS A 126 -0.64 5.81 8.94
N MET A 127 0.40 5.94 8.11
CA MET A 127 1.23 4.82 7.72
C MET A 127 2.65 5.25 7.38
N TYR A 128 3.57 4.31 7.51
CA TYR A 128 4.85 4.33 6.81
C TYR A 128 5.22 2.93 6.36
N ALA A 129 5.95 2.86 5.25
CA ALA A 129 6.52 1.62 4.75
C ALA A 129 7.89 1.88 4.15
N ALA A 130 8.80 0.94 4.33
CA ALA A 130 10.11 0.94 3.71
C ALA A 130 10.42 -0.44 3.15
N THR A 131 11.05 -0.46 1.98
CA THR A 131 11.52 -1.68 1.33
C THR A 131 12.95 -1.46 0.86
N VAL A 132 13.80 -2.46 1.06
CA VAL A 132 15.10 -2.56 0.43
C VAL A 132 15.16 -3.86 -0.36
N GLU A 133 15.51 -3.78 -1.64
CA GLU A 133 15.70 -4.93 -2.50
C GLU A 133 17.11 -4.95 -3.08
N TYR A 134 17.75 -6.10 -3.04
CA TYR A 134 18.93 -6.39 -3.83
C TYR A 134 18.53 -7.28 -5.01
N ARG A 135 18.70 -6.77 -6.22
CA ARG A 135 18.36 -7.42 -7.47
C ARG A 135 19.62 -7.86 -8.19
N PHE A 136 19.64 -9.10 -8.68
CA PHE A 136 20.79 -9.68 -9.38
C PHE A 136 20.34 -10.55 -10.56
N PRO A 137 21.12 -10.63 -11.63
CA PRO A 137 20.76 -11.43 -12.80
C PRO A 137 20.90 -12.94 -12.49
N ILE A 138 19.89 -13.73 -12.87
CA ILE A 138 19.95 -15.20 -12.84
C ILE A 138 20.08 -15.73 -14.28
N ALA A 139 19.25 -15.20 -15.18
CA ALA A 139 19.24 -15.57 -16.58
C ALA A 139 18.82 -14.38 -17.44
N LYS A 140 18.82 -14.57 -18.78
CA LYS A 140 18.28 -13.56 -19.69
C LYS A 140 16.81 -13.31 -19.36
N LYS A 141 16.46 -12.08 -19.00
CA LYS A 141 15.12 -11.65 -18.57
C LYS A 141 14.63 -12.19 -17.22
N VAL A 142 15.50 -12.84 -16.43
CA VAL A 142 15.17 -13.32 -15.09
C VAL A 142 16.14 -12.73 -14.08
N GLN A 143 15.60 -12.07 -13.07
CA GLN A 143 16.35 -11.52 -11.94
C GLN A 143 15.93 -12.23 -10.66
N GLY A 144 16.91 -12.52 -9.81
CA GLY A 144 16.67 -12.85 -8.41
C GLY A 144 16.58 -11.59 -7.57
N VAL A 145 15.80 -11.64 -6.52
CA VAL A 145 15.61 -10.55 -5.57
C VAL A 145 15.73 -11.09 -4.16
N LEU A 146 16.52 -10.42 -3.34
CA LEU A 146 16.48 -10.55 -1.88
C LEU A 146 15.90 -9.25 -1.33
N PHE A 147 15.02 -9.33 -0.35
CA PHE A 147 14.36 -8.15 0.16
C PHE A 147 14.14 -8.15 1.67
N THR A 148 13.99 -6.95 2.20
CA THR A 148 13.37 -6.69 3.50
C THR A 148 12.32 -5.60 3.35
N ASP A 149 11.16 -5.84 3.95
CA ASP A 149 10.08 -4.87 4.06
C ASP A 149 9.83 -4.55 5.52
N MET A 150 9.49 -3.29 5.82
CA MET A 150 9.07 -2.86 7.16
C MET A 150 8.02 -1.78 7.06
N GLY A 151 7.16 -1.69 8.06
CA GLY A 151 6.14 -0.64 8.10
C GLY A 151 5.18 -0.76 9.28
N ALA A 152 4.33 0.25 9.40
CA ALA A 152 3.22 0.30 10.34
C ALA A 152 2.07 1.12 9.74
N ALA A 153 0.84 0.74 10.08
CA ALA A 153 -0.36 1.52 9.83
C ALA A 153 -1.20 1.56 11.11
N TRP A 154 -1.70 2.74 11.48
CA TRP A 154 -2.41 2.92 12.76
C TRP A 154 -3.35 4.13 12.73
N GLY A 155 -4.28 4.16 13.69
CA GLY A 155 -5.23 5.26 13.92
C GLY A 155 -6.44 5.23 12.98
N GLY A 156 -7.52 5.88 13.39
CA GLY A 156 -8.74 6.01 12.58
C GLY A 156 -9.59 4.74 12.45
N THR A 157 -9.25 3.68 13.18
CA THR A 157 -9.89 2.36 13.06
C THR A 157 -11.06 2.14 14.03
N GLY A 158 -11.34 3.11 14.90
CA GLY A 158 -12.37 3.01 15.93
C GLY A 158 -13.80 2.87 15.42
N LYS A 159 -14.05 3.11 14.13
CA LYS A 159 -15.34 2.93 13.46
C LYS A 159 -15.67 1.45 13.16
N ILE A 160 -14.70 0.55 13.35
CA ILE A 160 -14.83 -0.88 13.03
C ILE A 160 -14.63 -1.70 14.29
N PRO A 161 -15.70 -2.12 14.96
CA PRO A 161 -15.63 -2.79 16.27
C PRO A 161 -14.87 -4.12 16.27
N TRP A 162 -14.85 -4.83 15.14
CA TRP A 162 -14.18 -6.13 15.03
C TRP A 162 -12.73 -6.04 14.52
N TYR A 163 -12.29 -4.86 14.09
CA TYR A 163 -10.91 -4.68 13.67
C TYR A 163 -10.01 -4.41 14.89
N GLN A 164 -9.03 -5.27 15.08
CA GLN A 164 -8.02 -5.08 16.12
C GLN A 164 -6.83 -4.34 15.52
N GLU A 165 -6.65 -3.09 15.94
CA GLU A 165 -5.52 -2.28 15.51
C GLU A 165 -4.21 -2.87 16.04
N SER A 166 -3.30 -3.24 15.16
CA SER A 166 -1.95 -3.64 15.53
C SER A 166 -1.04 -2.42 15.51
N ARG A 167 -0.74 -1.91 16.69
CA ARG A 167 0.21 -0.80 16.89
C ARG A 167 1.61 -1.35 16.99
N GLY A 168 2.43 -1.14 15.98
CA GLY A 168 3.81 -1.56 16.04
C GLY A 168 4.48 -1.60 14.68
N LEU A 169 5.78 -1.78 14.72
CA LEU A 169 6.57 -2.02 13.53
C LEU A 169 6.45 -3.49 13.14
N HIS A 170 6.01 -3.72 11.91
CA HIS A 170 6.02 -5.03 11.27
C HIS A 170 7.18 -5.08 10.28
N TYR A 171 7.83 -6.22 10.18
CA TYR A 171 8.93 -6.44 9.25
C TYR A 171 8.90 -7.84 8.67
N SER A 172 9.45 -7.98 7.50
CA SER A 172 9.64 -9.26 6.83
C SER A 172 10.93 -9.28 6.04
N VAL A 173 11.39 -10.48 5.76
CA VAL A 173 12.50 -10.75 4.85
C VAL A 173 12.07 -11.80 3.84
N GLY A 174 12.72 -11.83 2.69
CA GLY A 174 12.34 -12.81 1.69
C GLY A 174 13.19 -12.80 0.44
N ALA A 175 12.79 -13.66 -0.48
CA ALA A 175 13.40 -13.80 -1.78
C ALA A 175 12.33 -13.86 -2.86
N GLY A 176 12.69 -13.50 -4.08
CA GLY A 176 11.74 -13.50 -5.19
C GLY A 176 12.42 -13.59 -6.55
N LEU A 177 11.57 -13.71 -7.55
CA LEU A 177 11.94 -13.71 -8.96
C LEU A 177 11.20 -12.59 -9.69
N ARG A 178 11.90 -11.97 -10.62
CA ARG A 178 11.36 -10.98 -11.58
C ARG A 178 11.59 -11.53 -12.97
N VAL A 179 10.52 -11.71 -13.74
CA VAL A 179 10.60 -12.14 -15.14
C VAL A 179 10.12 -11.02 -16.03
N THR A 180 11.02 -10.48 -16.83
CA THR A 180 10.68 -9.40 -17.77
C THR A 180 9.92 -9.97 -18.96
N THR A 181 8.68 -9.51 -19.16
CA THR A 181 7.84 -9.87 -20.29
C THR A 181 7.51 -8.64 -21.14
N PRO A 182 7.01 -8.82 -22.39
CA PRO A 182 6.60 -7.70 -23.23
C PRO A 182 5.46 -6.85 -22.63
N ILE A 183 4.67 -7.41 -21.75
CA ILE A 183 3.53 -6.75 -21.10
C ILE A 183 3.87 -6.21 -19.69
N GLY A 184 5.16 -6.29 -19.30
CA GLY A 184 5.64 -5.85 -17.97
C GLY A 184 6.26 -6.99 -17.16
N PRO A 185 6.92 -6.68 -16.05
CA PRO A 185 7.54 -7.69 -15.21
C PRO A 185 6.49 -8.52 -14.46
N ILE A 186 6.71 -9.82 -14.41
CA ILE A 186 6.01 -10.75 -13.51
C ILE A 186 6.87 -10.90 -12.25
N ARG A 187 6.25 -10.84 -11.09
CA ARG A 187 6.90 -10.99 -9.78
C ARG A 187 6.35 -12.21 -9.05
N LEU A 188 7.26 -12.99 -8.50
CA LEU A 188 6.95 -14.08 -7.60
C LEU A 188 7.83 -13.91 -6.37
N ASP A 189 7.25 -13.60 -5.24
CA ASP A 189 7.95 -13.33 -3.98
C ASP A 189 7.51 -14.32 -2.89
N TYR A 190 8.45 -14.76 -2.08
CA TYR A 190 8.19 -15.45 -0.83
C TYR A 190 8.75 -14.61 0.31
N GLY A 191 7.84 -14.08 1.15
CA GLY A 191 8.19 -13.28 2.31
C GLY A 191 7.87 -14.02 3.61
N VAL A 192 8.70 -13.83 4.62
CA VAL A 192 8.53 -14.39 5.96
C VAL A 192 8.39 -13.23 6.95
N GLY A 193 7.23 -13.11 7.55
CA GLY A 193 6.90 -12.17 8.62
C GLY A 193 6.82 -12.89 9.97
N LYS A 194 6.23 -12.22 10.96
CA LYS A 194 6.09 -12.74 12.33
C LYS A 194 5.26 -14.02 12.39
N ASP A 195 4.20 -14.12 11.58
CA ASP A 195 3.20 -15.18 11.65
C ASP A 195 3.41 -16.27 10.57
N GLY A 196 4.59 -16.28 9.93
CA GLY A 196 4.96 -17.28 8.95
C GLY A 196 5.32 -16.73 7.58
N GLY A 197 5.40 -17.61 6.60
CA GLY A 197 5.77 -17.26 5.23
C GLY A 197 4.58 -17.28 4.28
N LYS A 198 4.58 -16.33 3.33
CA LYS A 198 3.55 -16.20 2.30
C LYS A 198 4.15 -16.03 0.92
N PHE A 199 3.52 -16.64 -0.07
CA PHE A 199 3.79 -16.39 -1.48
C PHE A 199 2.93 -15.23 -1.98
N HIS A 200 3.57 -14.37 -2.76
CA HIS A 200 2.92 -13.25 -3.44
C HIS A 200 3.22 -13.32 -4.93
N PHE A 201 2.17 -13.22 -5.71
CA PHE A 201 2.26 -13.13 -7.16
C PHE A 201 1.69 -11.78 -7.61
N SER A 202 2.40 -11.08 -8.48
CA SER A 202 1.89 -9.83 -9.03
C SER A 202 2.46 -9.50 -10.41
N PHE A 203 1.72 -8.68 -11.14
CA PHE A 203 2.16 -8.08 -12.40
C PHE A 203 2.61 -6.64 -12.17
N GLY A 204 3.59 -6.21 -12.94
CA GLY A 204 4.14 -4.86 -12.85
C GLY A 204 5.25 -4.71 -11.80
N GLY A 205 5.89 -3.55 -11.79
CA GLY A 205 6.92 -3.23 -10.82
C GLY A 205 6.33 -2.73 -9.51
N LYS A 206 6.76 -3.28 -8.38
CA LYS A 206 6.51 -2.70 -7.04
C LYS A 206 7.17 -1.32 -6.94
N PHE A 207 8.23 -1.17 -7.67
CA PHE A 207 9.06 0.01 -7.74
C PHE A 207 8.98 0.64 -9.12
#